data_f782db8d8a056694cfc4cc691241932f
#
_entry.id   f782db8d8a056694cfc4cc691241932f
#
_cell.length_a   1.000
_cell.length_b   1.000
_cell.length_c   1.000
_cell.angle_alpha   90.00
_cell.angle_beta   90.00
_cell.angle_gamma   90.00
#
_symmetry.space_group_name_H-M   'P 1'
#
loop_
_entity.id
_entity.type
_entity.pdbx_description
1 polymer ?
#
loop_
_entity_poly.entity_id
_entity_poly.type
_entity_poly.pdbx_seq_one_letter_code
_entity_poly.pdbx_strand_id
1 'polypeptide(L)'
;MLGGLLTSNGAAFSPDGRTFYHADTPTHTLRAYDVDPATGVLGDGRLFHQFEPGKGRPDGGTVDAEGCYWSALWDGWRVVRLSPAGEIVQTVEMPVQRPSMIALGGTDLRTAFVTSAGKDLSDDARAAQPHAGGLFTFRVDVPGIVQPGFGG
;
A
#
# COMPACT_ATOMS: atom_id res chain seq x y z
N MET A 1 12.14 16.63 -6.85
CA MET A 1 12.59 15.53 -5.96
C MET A 1 11.89 15.72 -4.62
N LEU A 2 11.28 14.68 -4.06
CA LEU A 2 10.75 14.71 -2.70
C LEU A 2 11.91 14.49 -1.71
N GLY A 3 12.00 15.30 -0.66
CA GLY A 3 13.03 15.21 0.36
C GLY A 3 12.47 15.30 1.77
N GLY A 4 13.32 15.09 2.79
CA GLY A 4 12.90 15.13 4.19
C GLY A 4 12.12 13.89 4.66
N LEU A 5 12.16 12.80 3.89
CA LEU A 5 11.49 11.53 4.18
C LEU A 5 12.42 10.62 5.00
N LEU A 6 11.85 9.81 5.87
CA LEU A 6 12.59 8.82 6.66
C LEU A 6 12.64 7.47 5.96
N THR A 7 11.49 6.98 5.46
CA THR A 7 11.40 5.73 4.71
C THR A 7 10.34 5.86 3.64
N SER A 8 10.81 6.05 2.40
CA SER A 8 9.99 6.18 1.21
C SER A 8 9.34 4.84 0.85
N ASN A 9 8.01 4.82 0.77
CA ASN A 9 7.25 3.59 0.55
C ASN A 9 5.91 3.86 -0.16
N GLY A 10 5.13 2.82 -0.45
CA GLY A 10 3.76 2.89 -0.93
C GLY A 10 3.55 3.72 -2.20
N ALA A 11 4.54 3.72 -3.11
CA ALA A 11 4.45 4.47 -4.36
C ALA A 11 3.40 3.87 -5.31
N ALA A 12 2.39 4.65 -5.68
CA ALA A 12 1.37 4.23 -6.65
C ALA A 12 0.75 5.45 -7.36
N PHE A 13 0.15 5.21 -8.52
CA PHE A 13 -0.55 6.24 -9.29
C PHE A 13 -2.04 5.95 -9.34
N SER A 14 -2.85 7.03 -9.39
CA SER A 14 -4.28 6.93 -9.72
C SER A 14 -4.48 6.34 -11.13
N PRO A 15 -5.68 5.79 -11.45
CA PRO A 15 -5.93 5.17 -12.75
C PRO A 15 -5.73 6.12 -13.94
N ASP A 16 -5.92 7.42 -13.75
CA ASP A 16 -5.71 8.46 -14.76
C ASP A 16 -4.27 9.01 -14.80
N GLY A 17 -3.39 8.51 -13.92
CA GLY A 17 -1.99 8.94 -13.83
C GLY A 17 -1.78 10.37 -13.28
N ARG A 18 -2.82 11.02 -12.77
CA ARG A 18 -2.77 12.44 -12.34
C ARG A 18 -2.51 12.63 -10.86
N THR A 19 -2.58 11.57 -10.06
CA THR A 19 -2.25 11.60 -8.64
C THR A 19 -1.19 10.54 -8.34
N PHE A 20 -0.11 10.94 -7.68
CA PHE A 20 0.91 10.07 -7.13
C PHE A 20 0.73 9.97 -5.62
N TYR A 21 0.63 8.76 -5.12
CA TYR A 21 0.58 8.45 -3.70
C TYR A 21 1.94 8.01 -3.20
N HIS A 22 2.27 8.41 -1.98
CA HIS A 22 3.55 8.08 -1.36
C HIS A 22 3.42 8.02 0.15
N ALA A 23 3.95 6.96 0.75
CA ALA A 23 4.00 6.77 2.19
C ALA A 23 5.39 7.13 2.76
N ASP A 24 5.40 7.71 3.94
CA ASP A 24 6.58 7.76 4.80
C ASP A 24 6.30 6.92 6.05
N THR A 25 6.79 5.70 6.03
CA THR A 25 6.44 4.65 7.00
C THR A 25 6.61 5.07 8.46
N PRO A 26 7.76 5.67 8.91
CA PRO A 26 7.95 6.02 10.31
C PRO A 26 7.08 7.17 10.79
N THR A 27 6.64 8.05 9.89
CA THR A 27 5.76 9.17 10.24
C THR A 27 4.28 8.80 10.22
N HIS A 28 3.95 7.56 9.85
CA HIS A 28 2.58 7.07 9.71
C HIS A 28 1.75 7.85 8.68
N THR A 29 2.38 8.53 7.72
CA THR A 29 1.69 9.38 6.75
C THR A 29 1.61 8.75 5.38
N LEU A 30 0.48 8.95 4.73
CA LEU A 30 0.29 8.75 3.30
C LEU A 30 -0.07 10.11 2.69
N ARG A 31 0.66 10.53 1.67
CA ARG A 31 0.48 11.80 0.97
C ARG A 31 0.07 11.57 -0.47
N ALA A 32 -0.64 12.52 -1.03
CA ALA A 32 -1.00 12.56 -2.44
C ALA A 32 -0.41 13.82 -3.08
N TYR A 33 0.07 13.68 -4.31
CA TYR A 33 0.69 14.73 -5.11
C TYR A 33 0.01 14.78 -6.47
N ASP A 34 -0.33 15.96 -6.93
CA ASP A 34 -0.78 16.10 -8.32
C ASP A 34 0.40 15.87 -9.26
N VAL A 35 0.15 15.21 -10.37
CA VAL A 35 1.17 14.88 -11.38
C VAL A 35 0.82 15.58 -12.68
N ASP A 36 1.77 16.28 -13.27
CA ASP A 36 1.68 16.69 -14.67
C ASP A 36 1.99 15.45 -15.55
N PRO A 37 1.01 14.89 -16.27
CA PRO A 37 1.20 13.66 -17.03
C PRO A 37 2.12 13.85 -18.25
N ALA A 38 2.34 15.09 -18.69
CA ALA A 38 3.23 15.37 -19.83
C ALA A 38 4.70 15.40 -19.43
N THR A 39 5.00 15.84 -18.19
CA THR A 39 6.37 16.05 -17.73
C THR A 39 6.77 15.12 -16.58
N GLY A 40 5.80 14.50 -15.89
CA GLY A 40 6.02 13.72 -14.67
C GLY A 40 6.37 14.58 -13.46
N VAL A 41 6.23 15.90 -13.55
CA VAL A 41 6.52 16.81 -12.44
C VAL A 41 5.44 16.67 -11.37
N LEU A 42 5.88 16.55 -10.11
CA LEU A 42 4.99 16.51 -8.95
C LEU A 42 4.73 17.93 -8.45
N GLY A 43 3.46 18.21 -8.22
CA GLY A 43 3.01 19.40 -7.50
C GLY A 43 3.23 19.31 -5.99
N ASP A 44 2.62 20.24 -5.25
CA ASP A 44 2.66 20.23 -3.79
C ASP A 44 1.93 19.02 -3.20
N GLY A 45 2.55 18.38 -2.20
CA GLY A 45 1.97 17.23 -1.53
C GLY A 45 0.95 17.63 -0.47
N ARG A 46 -0.22 16.97 -0.49
CA ARG A 46 -1.25 17.08 0.56
C ARG A 46 -1.27 15.82 1.42
N LEU A 47 -1.65 15.95 2.69
CA LEU A 47 -1.93 14.78 3.53
C LEU A 47 -3.15 14.06 2.94
N PHE A 48 -2.98 12.78 2.63
CA PHE A 48 -4.07 11.93 2.14
C PHE A 48 -4.68 11.13 3.29
N HIS A 49 -3.83 10.52 4.12
CA HIS A 49 -4.26 9.81 5.32
C HIS A 49 -3.17 9.83 6.39
N GLN A 50 -3.59 9.93 7.66
CA GLN A 50 -2.73 9.78 8.83
C GLN A 50 -3.15 8.55 9.61
N PHE A 51 -2.27 7.53 9.64
CA PHE A 51 -2.51 6.33 10.44
C PHE A 51 -2.23 6.58 11.93
N GLU A 52 -3.07 6.02 12.79
CA GLU A 52 -2.88 6.13 14.23
C GLU A 52 -1.64 5.35 14.69
N PRO A 53 -0.79 5.94 15.56
CA PRO A 53 0.32 5.22 16.18
C PRO A 53 -0.17 3.95 16.90
N GLY A 54 0.54 2.83 16.72
CA GLY A 54 0.18 1.53 17.29
C GLY A 54 -0.89 0.75 16.53
N LYS A 55 -1.43 1.32 15.43
CA LYS A 55 -2.41 0.64 14.55
C LYS A 55 -1.80 0.15 13.23
N GLY A 56 -0.49 0.12 13.14
CA GLY A 56 0.27 -0.20 11.93
C GLY A 56 0.78 1.04 11.22
N ARG A 57 1.76 0.83 10.35
CA ARG A 57 2.44 1.89 9.58
C ARG A 57 2.29 1.60 8.09
N PRO A 58 2.03 2.61 7.24
CA PRO A 58 1.90 2.38 5.81
C PRO A 58 3.22 1.88 5.23
N ASP A 59 3.16 0.76 4.50
CA ASP A 59 4.30 0.15 3.82
C ASP A 59 4.02 0.14 2.31
N GLY A 60 4.08 -0.95 1.62
CA GLY A 60 3.77 -1.04 0.21
C GLY A 60 2.28 -0.87 -0.09
N GLY A 61 1.97 -0.34 -1.26
CA GLY A 61 0.59 -0.09 -1.66
C GLY A 61 0.36 -0.11 -3.16
N THR A 62 -0.90 -0.13 -3.56
CA THR A 62 -1.35 -0.09 -4.95
C THR A 62 -2.68 0.66 -5.05
N VAL A 63 -3.13 0.96 -6.28
CA VAL A 63 -4.43 1.59 -6.54
C VAL A 63 -5.29 0.64 -7.36
N ASP A 64 -6.59 0.59 -7.08
CA ASP A 64 -7.56 -0.17 -7.86
C ASP A 64 -8.28 0.67 -8.93
N ALA A 65 -9.13 0.02 -9.73
CA ALA A 65 -9.82 0.66 -10.86
C ALA A 65 -10.83 1.74 -10.44
N GLU A 66 -11.28 1.76 -9.19
CA GLU A 66 -12.11 2.84 -8.64
C GLU A 66 -11.30 3.99 -8.06
N GLY A 67 -9.96 3.93 -8.15
CA GLY A 67 -9.06 4.95 -7.60
C GLY A 67 -8.85 4.85 -6.09
N CYS A 68 -9.31 3.78 -5.46
CA CYS A 68 -9.04 3.54 -4.04
C CYS A 68 -7.61 3.03 -3.86
N TYR A 69 -6.93 3.58 -2.85
CA TYR A 69 -5.57 3.19 -2.50
C TYR A 69 -5.58 2.04 -1.48
N TRP A 70 -4.86 0.99 -1.78
CA TRP A 70 -4.62 -0.13 -0.88
C TRP A 70 -3.26 0.00 -0.20
N SER A 71 -3.21 -0.17 1.11
CA SER A 71 -1.98 -0.12 1.91
C SER A 71 -1.82 -1.38 2.75
N ALA A 72 -0.66 -2.01 2.65
CA ALA A 72 -0.21 -2.96 3.65
C ALA A 72 0.26 -2.18 4.88
N LEU A 73 -0.14 -2.63 6.09
CA LEU A 73 0.20 -1.95 7.33
C LEU A 73 1.23 -2.77 8.13
N TRP A 74 2.49 -2.36 8.07
CA TRP A 74 3.57 -2.93 8.87
C TRP A 74 3.27 -2.82 10.37
N ASP A 75 3.43 -3.88 11.12
CA ASP A 75 3.01 -4.04 12.51
C ASP A 75 1.50 -3.84 12.75
N GLY A 76 0.68 -3.90 11.69
CA GLY A 76 -0.74 -3.61 11.73
C GLY A 76 -1.67 -4.81 11.58
N TRP A 77 -1.16 -6.02 11.26
CA TRP A 77 -1.93 -7.25 11.07
C TRP A 77 -3.03 -7.16 10.00
N ARG A 78 -2.94 -6.22 9.07
CA ARG A 78 -3.99 -5.96 8.11
C ARG A 78 -3.51 -5.23 6.87
N VAL A 79 -4.34 -5.29 5.86
CA VAL A 79 -4.31 -4.43 4.68
C VAL A 79 -5.58 -3.57 4.73
N VAL A 80 -5.49 -2.32 4.33
CA VAL A 80 -6.65 -1.42 4.26
C VAL A 80 -6.83 -0.86 2.85
N ARG A 81 -8.08 -0.57 2.51
CA ARG A 81 -8.48 0.13 1.29
C ARG A 81 -8.98 1.52 1.67
N LEU A 82 -8.42 2.56 1.07
CA LEU A 82 -8.81 3.95 1.31
C LEU A 82 -9.52 4.50 0.07
N SER A 83 -10.62 5.19 0.29
CA SER A 83 -11.33 5.91 -0.77
C SER A 83 -10.46 7.02 -1.37
N PRO A 84 -10.82 7.60 -2.54
CA PRO A 84 -10.13 8.78 -3.08
C PRO A 84 -10.16 10.00 -2.15
N ALA A 85 -11.03 10.02 -1.14
CA ALA A 85 -11.07 11.03 -0.08
C ALA A 85 -10.11 10.73 1.09
N GLY A 86 -9.41 9.58 1.09
CA GLY A 86 -8.48 9.17 2.15
C GLY A 86 -9.16 8.50 3.35
N GLU A 87 -10.41 8.07 3.23
CA GLU A 87 -11.14 7.36 4.29
C GLU A 87 -10.97 5.85 4.16
N ILE A 88 -10.72 5.12 5.26
CA ILE A 88 -10.68 3.66 5.25
C ILE A 88 -12.09 3.13 5.00
N VAL A 89 -12.29 2.47 3.85
CA VAL A 89 -13.58 1.89 3.42
C VAL A 89 -13.61 0.37 3.51
N GLN A 90 -12.44 -0.27 3.63
CA GLN A 90 -12.33 -1.71 3.82
C GLN A 90 -11.08 -2.06 4.62
N THR A 91 -11.18 -3.09 5.45
CA THR A 91 -10.05 -3.68 6.17
C THR A 91 -10.05 -5.18 5.95
N VAL A 92 -8.88 -5.74 5.65
CA VAL A 92 -8.65 -7.18 5.53
C VAL A 92 -7.61 -7.58 6.57
N GLU A 93 -8.05 -8.34 7.58
CA GLU A 93 -7.15 -8.85 8.60
C GLU A 93 -6.21 -9.91 8.01
N MET A 94 -4.94 -9.85 8.43
CA MET A 94 -3.91 -10.77 7.99
C MET A 94 -3.45 -11.67 9.15
N PRO A 95 -3.11 -12.93 8.89
CA PRO A 95 -2.67 -13.86 9.94
C PRO A 95 -1.21 -13.62 10.36
N VAL A 96 -0.65 -12.47 10.01
CA VAL A 96 0.74 -12.07 10.29
C VAL A 96 0.82 -10.60 10.64
N GLN A 97 1.74 -10.26 11.54
CA GLN A 97 1.92 -8.91 12.06
C GLN A 97 2.34 -7.89 10.99
N ARG A 98 3.12 -8.33 10.00
CA ARG A 98 3.85 -7.43 9.09
C ARG A 98 3.54 -7.71 7.63
N PRO A 99 2.30 -7.48 7.15
CA PRO A 99 2.09 -7.35 5.72
C PRO A 99 2.92 -6.17 5.20
N SER A 100 3.61 -6.34 4.07
CA SER A 100 4.63 -5.38 3.62
C SER A 100 4.37 -4.79 2.24
N MET A 101 3.62 -5.48 1.36
CA MET A 101 3.22 -4.97 0.05
C MET A 101 1.92 -5.63 -0.36
N ILE A 102 1.09 -4.92 -1.09
CA ILE A 102 -0.07 -5.47 -1.80
C ILE A 102 0.00 -5.14 -3.28
N ALA A 103 -0.28 -6.13 -4.13
CA ALA A 103 -0.46 -5.97 -5.56
C ALA A 103 -1.75 -6.65 -6.00
N LEU A 104 -2.41 -6.12 -7.03
CA LEU A 104 -3.61 -6.71 -7.63
C LEU A 104 -3.24 -7.34 -8.97
N GLY A 105 -3.62 -8.59 -9.18
CA GLY A 105 -3.26 -9.36 -10.36
C GLY A 105 -4.22 -10.52 -10.63
N GLY A 106 -3.75 -11.50 -11.41
CA GLY A 106 -4.60 -12.55 -11.98
C GLY A 106 -5.21 -12.11 -13.30
N THR A 107 -5.88 -13.03 -14.00
CA THR A 107 -6.46 -12.77 -15.34
C THR A 107 -7.54 -11.71 -15.32
N ASP A 108 -8.25 -11.56 -14.22
CA ASP A 108 -9.32 -10.58 -14.00
C ASP A 108 -8.89 -9.41 -13.07
N LEU A 109 -7.60 -9.36 -12.68
CA LEU A 109 -7.03 -8.37 -11.78
C LEU A 109 -7.71 -8.30 -10.39
N ARG A 110 -8.43 -9.34 -9.98
CA ARG A 110 -9.20 -9.40 -8.72
C ARG A 110 -8.56 -10.31 -7.67
N THR A 111 -7.30 -10.68 -7.85
CA THR A 111 -6.54 -11.39 -6.84
C THR A 111 -5.54 -10.44 -6.20
N ALA A 112 -5.70 -10.20 -4.91
CA ALA A 112 -4.70 -9.52 -4.11
C ALA A 112 -3.58 -10.50 -3.76
N PHE A 113 -2.34 -10.07 -3.94
CA PHE A 113 -1.13 -10.74 -3.52
C PHE A 113 -0.47 -9.87 -2.44
N VAL A 114 -0.32 -10.41 -1.24
CA VAL A 114 0.23 -9.66 -0.10
C VAL A 114 1.50 -10.33 0.39
N THR A 115 2.61 -9.64 0.28
CA THR A 115 3.86 -10.08 0.89
C THR A 115 3.89 -9.75 2.38
N SER A 116 4.69 -10.46 3.14
CA SER A 116 4.87 -10.22 4.56
C SER A 116 6.32 -10.37 4.99
N ALA A 117 6.67 -9.83 6.16
CA ALA A 117 8.00 -9.94 6.71
C ALA A 117 8.01 -10.71 8.04
N GLY A 118 8.93 -11.67 8.14
CA GLY A 118 9.25 -12.37 9.39
C GLY A 118 10.52 -11.84 10.06
N LYS A 119 11.07 -10.72 9.55
CA LYS A 119 12.30 -10.10 10.08
C LYS A 119 12.07 -9.51 11.47
N ASP A 120 13.04 -9.66 12.37
CA ASP A 120 13.06 -9.07 13.71
C ASP A 120 11.85 -9.45 14.59
N LEU A 121 11.22 -10.60 14.34
CA LEU A 121 10.27 -11.22 15.25
C LEU A 121 11.04 -11.99 16.34
N SER A 122 10.61 -11.90 17.60
CA SER A 122 11.08 -12.80 18.64
C SER A 122 10.68 -14.24 18.33
N ASP A 123 11.32 -15.21 18.97
CA ASP A 123 11.02 -16.63 18.76
C ASP A 123 9.55 -16.95 19.10
N ASP A 124 9.02 -16.37 20.18
CA ASP A 124 7.61 -16.54 20.57
C ASP A 124 6.67 -15.91 19.54
N ALA A 125 6.99 -14.69 19.06
CA ALA A 125 6.19 -14.03 18.03
C ALA A 125 6.24 -14.81 16.70
N ARG A 126 7.39 -15.41 16.35
CA ARG A 126 7.54 -16.25 15.17
C ARG A 126 6.76 -17.56 15.31
N ALA A 127 6.79 -18.19 16.48
CA ALA A 127 6.01 -19.39 16.77
C ALA A 127 4.49 -19.14 16.67
N ALA A 128 4.04 -17.95 17.12
CA ALA A 128 2.65 -17.53 17.01
C ALA A 128 2.23 -17.16 15.57
N GLN A 129 3.18 -16.93 14.67
CA GLN A 129 2.96 -16.52 13.28
C GLN A 129 3.77 -17.40 12.32
N PRO A 130 3.48 -18.71 12.19
CA PRO A 130 4.33 -19.66 11.44
C PRO A 130 4.43 -19.31 9.94
N HIS A 131 3.53 -18.49 9.42
CA HIS A 131 3.51 -18.02 8.03
C HIS A 131 4.12 -16.62 7.84
N ALA A 132 4.72 -16.01 8.88
CA ALA A 132 5.37 -14.71 8.74
C ALA A 132 6.56 -14.79 7.76
N GLY A 133 6.61 -13.86 6.81
CA GLY A 133 7.53 -13.88 5.66
C GLY A 133 6.95 -14.57 4.42
N GLY A 134 5.74 -15.12 4.51
CA GLY A 134 5.04 -15.75 3.39
C GLY A 134 4.32 -14.77 2.47
N LEU A 135 3.80 -15.30 1.38
CA LEU A 135 2.93 -14.63 0.42
C LEU A 135 1.49 -15.12 0.64
N PHE A 136 0.57 -14.17 0.77
CA PHE A 136 -0.85 -14.42 0.96
C PHE A 136 -1.65 -13.94 -0.23
N THR A 137 -2.80 -14.58 -0.46
CA THR A 137 -3.73 -14.16 -1.52
C THR A 137 -5.16 -14.14 -1.01
N PHE A 138 -5.94 -13.20 -1.51
CA PHE A 138 -7.40 -13.16 -1.33
C PHE A 138 -8.08 -12.50 -2.53
N ARG A 139 -9.40 -12.66 -2.63
CA ARG A 139 -10.18 -12.06 -3.71
C ARG A 139 -10.68 -10.68 -3.31
N VAL A 140 -10.70 -9.76 -4.28
CA VAL A 140 -11.25 -8.41 -4.15
C VAL A 140 -12.40 -8.19 -5.14
N ASP A 141 -13.35 -7.33 -4.75
CA ASP A 141 -14.51 -7.02 -5.59
C ASP A 141 -14.19 -6.03 -6.72
N VAL A 142 -13.24 -5.13 -6.48
CA VAL A 142 -12.77 -4.14 -7.45
C VAL A 142 -11.46 -4.60 -8.07
N PRO A 143 -11.35 -4.67 -9.41
CA PRO A 143 -10.10 -5.09 -10.04
C PRO A 143 -8.99 -4.04 -9.87
N GLY A 144 -7.76 -4.50 -9.96
CA GLY A 144 -6.61 -3.62 -10.15
C GLY A 144 -6.62 -2.95 -11.53
N ILE A 145 -5.61 -2.14 -11.78
CA ILE A 145 -5.34 -1.53 -13.09
C ILE A 145 -4.22 -2.27 -13.81
N VAL A 146 -4.34 -2.38 -15.12
CA VAL A 146 -3.26 -2.95 -15.94
C VAL A 146 -2.06 -2.02 -15.86
N GLN A 147 -0.95 -2.54 -15.33
CA GLN A 147 0.30 -1.80 -15.31
C GLN A 147 0.91 -1.76 -16.72
N PRO A 148 1.43 -0.61 -17.17
CA PRO A 148 2.11 -0.54 -18.46
C PRO A 148 3.31 -1.49 -18.47
N GLY A 149 3.49 -2.22 -19.57
CA GLY A 149 4.66 -3.04 -19.76
C GLY A 149 5.93 -2.18 -19.87
N PHE A 150 7.07 -2.75 -19.50
CA PHE A 150 8.35 -2.12 -19.75
C PHE A 150 8.57 -2.05 -21.27
N GLY A 151 8.56 -0.82 -21.81
CA GLY A 151 8.91 -0.54 -23.19
C GLY A 151 10.41 -0.21 -23.25
N GLY A 152 11.24 -1.23 -23.45
CA GLY A 152 12.70 -1.07 -23.59
C GLY A 152 13.11 -0.28 -24.81
#